data_70b1b5a87cfe7011ff28c4d1cfcbaa52
#
_entry.id   70b1b5a87cfe7011ff28c4d1cfcbaa52
#
_cell.length_a   1.000
_cell.length_b   1.000
_cell.length_c   1.000
_cell.angle_alpha   90.00
_cell.angle_beta   90.00
_cell.angle_gamma   90.00
#
_symmetry.space_group_name_H-M   'P 1'
#
loop_
_entity.id
_entity.type
_entity.pdbx_description
1 polymer ?
#
loop_
_entity_poly.entity_id
_entity_poly.type
_entity_poly.pdbx_seq_one_letter_code
_entity_poly.pdbx_strand_id
1 'polypeptide(L)'
;MFLALVDGSRIPIIVVGVFNLYFGSRILILKDCLYVPNVHRNLISATYLGRHGYYVILKDNVVIKKDKVFICSGNIIDGLYILTPDKHELYNFELDNNSHVKSLKRKIPTTNDAYL
;
A
#
# COMPACT_ATOMS: atom_id res chain seq x y z
N MET A 1 -3.13 14.47 -12.19
CA MET A 1 -1.83 14.32 -11.48
C MET A 1 -0.99 13.26 -12.17
N PHE A 2 0.29 13.46 -12.24
CA PHE A 2 1.22 12.54 -12.90
C PHE A 2 2.40 12.23 -12.02
N LEU A 3 2.90 11.00 -12.11
CA LEU A 3 4.15 10.59 -11.52
C LEU A 3 5.26 10.72 -12.57
N ALA A 4 6.29 11.52 -12.29
CA ALA A 4 7.44 11.68 -13.17
C ALA A 4 8.44 10.54 -12.94
N LEU A 5 8.92 9.94 -14.01
CA LEU A 5 9.95 8.90 -13.99
C LEU A 5 11.33 9.45 -14.28
N VAL A 6 12.36 8.66 -13.99
CA VAL A 6 13.76 9.05 -14.17
C VAL A 6 14.08 9.38 -15.64
N ASP A 7 13.43 8.71 -16.58
CA ASP A 7 13.62 8.94 -18.03
C ASP A 7 12.86 10.15 -18.56
N GLY A 8 12.17 10.91 -17.70
CA GLY A 8 11.37 12.08 -18.09
C GLY A 8 9.95 11.75 -18.51
N SER A 9 9.58 10.48 -18.62
CA SER A 9 8.20 10.11 -18.92
C SER A 9 7.30 10.36 -17.71
N ARG A 10 5.98 10.44 -17.97
CA ARG A 10 4.97 10.66 -16.93
C ARG A 10 3.95 9.53 -16.96
N ILE A 11 3.57 9.07 -15.78
CA ILE A 11 2.52 8.06 -15.60
C ILE A 11 1.34 8.74 -14.93
N PRO A 12 0.11 8.60 -15.46
CA PRO A 12 -1.05 9.18 -14.82
C PRO A 12 -1.33 8.49 -13.47
N ILE A 13 -1.65 9.29 -12.46
CA ILE A 13 -2.12 8.83 -11.17
C ILE A 13 -3.64 9.01 -11.15
N ILE A 14 -4.37 7.90 -11.04
CA ILE A 14 -5.82 7.91 -11.17
C ILE A 14 -6.52 8.07 -9.82
N VAL A 15 -5.96 7.50 -8.76
CA VAL A 15 -6.68 7.37 -7.48
C VAL A 15 -5.75 7.60 -6.30
N VAL A 16 -6.27 8.32 -5.31
CA VAL A 16 -5.72 8.39 -3.95
C VAL A 16 -6.77 7.79 -3.01
N GLY A 17 -6.39 6.85 -2.19
CA GLY A 17 -7.34 6.16 -1.32
C GLY A 17 -6.68 5.42 -0.16
N VAL A 18 -7.48 4.59 0.50
CA VAL A 18 -7.02 3.72 1.59
C VAL A 18 -6.96 2.29 1.10
N PHE A 19 -5.82 1.66 1.36
CA PHE A 19 -5.58 0.27 0.99
C PHE A 19 -5.40 -0.56 2.26
N ASN A 20 -6.30 -1.51 2.47
CA ASN A 20 -6.26 -2.40 3.62
C ASN A 20 -5.72 -3.77 3.22
N LEU A 21 -4.68 -4.22 3.90
CA LEU A 21 -4.11 -5.55 3.74
C LEU A 21 -4.43 -6.38 4.97
N TYR A 22 -5.02 -7.55 4.77
CA TYR A 22 -5.48 -8.42 5.85
C TYR A 22 -4.55 -9.61 6.02
N PHE A 23 -4.13 -9.83 7.27
CA PHE A 23 -3.27 -10.95 7.68
C PHE A 23 -3.97 -11.68 8.81
N GLY A 24 -4.89 -12.59 8.47
CA GLY A 24 -5.78 -13.20 9.45
C GLY A 24 -6.67 -12.15 10.11
N SER A 25 -6.59 -12.02 11.42
CA SER A 25 -7.32 -11.01 12.19
C SER A 25 -6.62 -9.65 12.24
N ARG A 26 -5.43 -9.53 11.65
CA ARG A 26 -4.62 -8.30 11.69
C ARG A 26 -4.76 -7.55 10.38
N ILE A 27 -4.68 -6.22 10.47
CA ILE A 27 -4.85 -5.34 9.31
C ILE A 27 -3.67 -4.38 9.25
N LEU A 28 -3.10 -4.24 8.05
CA LEU A 28 -2.17 -3.17 7.71
C LEU A 28 -2.96 -2.13 6.91
N ILE A 29 -3.12 -0.93 7.46
CA ILE A 29 -3.89 0.14 6.83
C ILE A 29 -2.92 1.14 6.20
N LEU A 30 -3.05 1.32 4.90
CA LEU A 30 -2.23 2.24 4.12
C LEU A 30 -3.12 3.37 3.60
N LYS A 31 -2.84 4.60 4.04
CA LYS A 31 -3.59 5.79 3.64
C LYS A 31 -2.85 6.53 2.54
N ASP A 32 -3.59 7.33 1.77
CA ASP A 32 -3.04 8.15 0.69
C ASP A 32 -2.31 7.32 -0.37
N CYS A 33 -2.86 6.15 -0.68
CA CYS A 33 -2.29 5.27 -1.68
C CYS A 33 -2.57 5.77 -3.08
N LEU A 34 -1.59 5.58 -3.96
CA LEU A 34 -1.69 5.98 -5.36
C LEU A 34 -1.98 4.75 -6.21
N TYR A 35 -2.95 4.86 -7.11
CA TYR A 35 -3.19 3.85 -8.12
C TYR A 35 -2.54 4.28 -9.43
N VAL A 36 -1.57 3.49 -9.87
CA VAL A 36 -0.81 3.75 -11.08
C VAL A 36 -1.01 2.54 -12.01
N PRO A 37 -1.82 2.66 -13.07
CA PRO A 37 -2.25 1.51 -13.88
C PRO A 37 -1.11 0.69 -14.49
N ASN A 38 0.00 1.35 -14.83
CA ASN A 38 1.12 0.69 -15.51
C ASN A 38 2.16 0.08 -14.55
N VAL A 39 1.91 0.14 -13.25
CA VAL A 39 2.78 -0.50 -12.25
C VAL A 39 2.22 -1.89 -11.94
N HIS A 40 3.05 -2.91 -12.11
CA HIS A 40 2.63 -4.29 -11.96
C HIS A 40 2.76 -4.83 -10.53
N ARG A 41 3.36 -4.07 -9.62
CA ARG A 41 3.56 -4.48 -8.23
C ARG A 41 3.00 -3.46 -7.28
N ASN A 42 2.42 -3.94 -6.19
CA ASN A 42 1.98 -3.08 -5.09
C ASN A 42 3.21 -2.73 -4.23
N LEU A 43 3.66 -1.49 -4.30
CA LEU A 43 4.86 -1.04 -3.59
C LEU A 43 4.49 -0.27 -2.34
N ILE A 44 5.16 -0.59 -1.23
CA ILE A 44 4.97 0.07 0.06
C ILE A 44 6.27 0.75 0.46
N SER A 45 6.16 2.02 0.88
CA SER A 45 7.30 2.76 1.41
C SER A 45 7.50 2.44 2.89
N ALA A 46 8.70 1.96 3.25
CA ALA A 46 9.05 1.75 4.66
C ALA A 46 9.04 3.09 5.44
N THR A 47 9.45 4.17 4.79
CA THR A 47 9.41 5.51 5.38
C THR A 47 7.98 5.94 5.67
N TYR A 48 7.04 5.65 4.77
CA TYR A 48 5.63 5.92 4.98
C TYR A 48 5.12 5.18 6.23
N LEU A 49 5.44 3.89 6.34
CA LEU A 49 5.04 3.09 7.50
C LEU A 49 5.56 3.68 8.80
N GLY A 50 6.82 4.08 8.82
CA GLY A 50 7.42 4.72 10.00
C GLY A 50 6.71 6.00 10.41
N ARG A 51 6.32 6.83 9.44
CA ARG A 51 5.58 8.08 9.72
C ARG A 51 4.18 7.83 10.27
N HIS A 52 3.59 6.69 9.96
CA HIS A 52 2.24 6.34 10.37
C HIS A 52 2.19 5.44 11.60
N GLY A 53 3.29 5.39 12.36
CA GLY A 53 3.33 4.69 13.65
C GLY A 53 3.67 3.21 13.57
N TYR A 54 4.08 2.71 12.42
CA TYR A 54 4.52 1.34 12.28
C TYR A 54 6.02 1.22 12.51
N TYR A 55 6.43 0.16 13.18
CA TYR A 55 7.83 -0.22 13.29
C TYR A 55 8.14 -1.26 12.23
N VAL A 56 9.15 -0.97 11.42
CA VAL A 56 9.58 -1.84 10.32
C VAL A 56 10.98 -2.34 10.64
N ILE A 57 11.12 -3.63 10.85
CA ILE A 57 12.40 -4.26 11.18
C ILE A 57 12.86 -5.05 9.96
N LEU A 58 13.96 -4.61 9.36
CA LEU A 58 14.52 -5.18 8.14
C LEU A 58 15.80 -5.93 8.46
N LYS A 59 15.77 -7.23 8.27
CA LYS A 59 16.92 -8.14 8.36
C LYS A 59 16.81 -9.20 7.28
N ASP A 60 16.92 -10.47 7.64
CA ASP A 60 16.69 -11.59 6.70
C ASP A 60 15.23 -11.68 6.26
N ASN A 61 14.34 -11.09 7.05
CA ASN A 61 12.93 -10.90 6.73
C ASN A 61 12.50 -9.51 7.19
N VAL A 62 11.29 -9.11 6.81
CA VAL A 62 10.67 -7.90 7.34
C VAL A 62 9.65 -8.27 8.40
N VAL A 63 9.63 -7.51 9.50
CA VAL A 63 8.61 -7.61 10.55
C VAL A 63 8.00 -6.22 10.73
N ILE A 64 6.68 -6.15 10.68
CA ILE A 64 5.93 -4.91 10.87
C ILE A 64 5.12 -5.01 12.14
N LYS A 65 5.29 -4.03 13.03
CA LYS A 65 4.59 -3.93 14.32
C LYS A 65 3.94 -2.56 14.44
N LYS A 66 2.88 -2.49 15.22
CA LYS A 66 2.27 -1.21 15.62
C LYS A 66 1.89 -1.30 17.10
N ASP A 67 2.30 -0.29 17.89
CA ASP A 67 2.04 -0.25 19.34
C ASP A 67 2.50 -1.55 20.03
N LYS A 68 3.67 -2.04 19.68
CA LYS A 68 4.27 -3.29 20.16
C LYS A 68 3.51 -4.56 19.76
N VAL A 69 2.51 -4.43 18.90
CA VAL A 69 1.73 -5.57 18.40
C VAL A 69 2.24 -5.97 17.02
N PHE A 70 2.52 -7.26 16.86
CA PHE A 70 2.89 -7.81 15.56
C PHE A 70 1.72 -7.68 14.58
N ILE A 71 1.98 -7.16 13.39
CA ILE A 71 0.98 -7.04 12.32
C ILE A 71 1.23 -8.12 11.26
N CYS A 72 2.43 -8.13 10.69
CA CYS A 72 2.78 -9.07 9.63
C CYS A 72 4.28 -9.20 9.48
N SER A 73 4.69 -10.19 8.70
CA SER A 73 6.08 -10.38 8.31
C SER A 73 6.15 -10.82 6.85
N GLY A 74 7.32 -10.76 6.28
CA GLY A 74 7.54 -11.18 4.91
C GLY A 74 8.99 -11.59 4.66
N ASN A 75 9.20 -12.37 3.61
CA ASN A 75 10.52 -12.86 3.23
C ASN A 75 11.14 -11.97 2.17
N ILE A 76 12.45 -12.02 2.07
CA ILE A 76 13.17 -11.33 1.00
C ILE A 76 13.29 -12.25 -0.21
N ILE A 77 12.90 -11.74 -1.39
CA ILE A 77 13.03 -12.44 -2.67
C ILE A 77 13.48 -11.42 -3.70
N ASP A 78 14.57 -11.71 -4.39
CA ASP A 78 15.14 -10.84 -5.43
C ASP A 78 15.34 -9.38 -4.96
N GLY A 79 15.80 -9.22 -3.73
CA GLY A 79 16.13 -7.91 -3.18
C GLY A 79 14.94 -7.12 -2.65
N LEU A 80 13.74 -7.65 -2.70
CA LEU A 80 12.53 -7.02 -2.16
C LEU A 80 11.94 -7.86 -1.04
N TYR A 81 11.39 -7.20 -0.02
CA TYR A 81 10.60 -7.88 0.99
C TYR A 81 9.17 -8.02 0.49
N ILE A 82 8.60 -9.22 0.63
CA ILE A 82 7.28 -9.53 0.10
C ILE A 82 6.33 -9.85 1.25
N LEU A 83 5.22 -9.10 1.32
CA LEU A 83 4.11 -9.38 2.21
C LEU A 83 3.04 -10.12 1.41
N THR A 84 2.49 -11.18 1.99
CA THR A 84 1.47 -12.01 1.34
C THR A 84 0.17 -11.99 2.14
N PRO A 85 -0.63 -10.91 2.03
CA PRO A 85 -1.90 -10.82 2.76
C PRO A 85 -2.91 -11.84 2.25
N ASP A 86 -3.87 -12.21 3.10
CA ASP A 86 -4.96 -13.11 2.74
C ASP A 86 -5.92 -12.45 1.74
N LYS A 87 -6.14 -11.16 1.91
CA LYS A 87 -6.97 -10.35 1.00
C LYS A 87 -6.59 -8.88 1.12
N HIS A 88 -7.03 -8.09 0.16
CA HIS A 88 -6.88 -6.65 0.18
C HIS A 88 -8.18 -5.95 -0.20
N GLU A 89 -8.34 -4.70 0.26
CA GLU A 89 -9.44 -3.84 -0.12
C GLU A 89 -8.92 -2.43 -0.39
N LEU A 90 -9.35 -1.84 -1.50
CA LEU A 90 -9.04 -0.46 -1.84
C LEU A 90 -10.30 0.38 -1.71
N TYR A 91 -10.19 1.47 -0.95
CA TYR A 91 -11.24 2.48 -0.85
C TYR A 91 -10.73 3.77 -1.49
N ASN A 92 -11.43 4.24 -2.51
CA ASN A 92 -11.14 5.51 -3.16
C ASN A 92 -11.92 6.62 -2.48
N PHE A 93 -11.29 7.77 -2.35
CA PHE A 93 -11.94 8.96 -1.83
C PHE A 93 -12.05 9.99 -2.94
N GLU A 94 -13.28 10.47 -3.18
CA GLU A 94 -13.58 11.54 -4.13
C GLU A 94 -14.33 12.63 -3.40
N LEU A 95 -14.14 13.89 -3.85
CA LEU A 95 -14.94 15.01 -3.38
C LEU A 95 -16.14 15.16 -4.31
N ASP A 96 -17.34 15.28 -3.74
CA ASP A 96 -18.53 15.62 -4.50
C ASP A 96 -18.55 17.12 -4.84
N ASN A 97 -19.57 17.57 -5.56
CA ASN A 97 -19.70 18.97 -5.96
C ASN A 97 -19.86 19.93 -4.77
N ASN A 98 -20.16 19.42 -3.58
CA ASN A 98 -20.33 20.20 -2.34
C ASN A 98 -19.12 20.03 -1.41
N SER A 99 -18.02 19.50 -1.91
CA SER A 99 -16.79 19.23 -1.15
C SER A 99 -16.96 18.19 -0.05
N HIS A 100 -17.94 17.29 -0.16
CA HIS A 100 -18.09 16.15 0.74
C HIS A 100 -17.25 14.98 0.27
N VAL A 101 -16.61 14.29 1.21
CA VAL A 101 -15.83 13.10 0.90
C VAL A 101 -16.75 11.94 0.58
N LYS A 102 -16.55 11.34 -0.59
CA LYS A 102 -17.29 10.18 -1.05
C LYS A 102 -16.33 9.00 -1.15
N SER A 103 -16.61 7.95 -0.39
CA SER A 103 -15.77 6.74 -0.41
C SER A 103 -16.34 5.72 -1.37
N LEU A 104 -15.51 5.23 -2.30
CA LEU A 104 -15.87 4.20 -3.26
C LEU A 104 -14.93 3.01 -3.13
N LYS A 105 -15.50 1.81 -3.00
CA LYS A 105 -14.73 0.58 -2.99
C LYS A 105 -14.50 0.13 -4.43
N ARG A 106 -13.25 -0.12 -4.80
CA ARG A 106 -12.88 -0.65 -6.11
C ARG A 106 -12.18 -1.99 -5.99
N LYS A 107 -12.41 -2.84 -6.98
CA LYS A 107 -11.71 -4.11 -7.12
C LYS A 107 -10.38 -3.87 -7.86
N ILE A 108 -9.29 -4.38 -7.30
CA ILE A 108 -7.98 -4.34 -7.94
C ILE A 108 -7.72 -5.70 -8.58
N PRO A 109 -7.45 -5.75 -9.90
CA PRO A 109 -7.28 -7.03 -10.62
C PRO A 109 -5.85 -7.58 -10.53
N THR A 110 -5.19 -7.50 -9.39
CA THR A 110 -3.81 -7.94 -9.22
C THR A 110 -3.69 -8.92 -8.07
N THR A 111 -2.50 -9.49 -7.91
CA THR A 111 -2.21 -10.36 -6.77
C THR A 111 -2.34 -9.60 -5.46
N ASN A 112 -2.51 -10.32 -4.34
CA ASN A 112 -2.55 -9.71 -3.03
C ASN A 112 -1.17 -9.28 -2.52
N ASP A 113 -0.10 -9.74 -3.15
CA ASP A 113 1.26 -9.51 -2.68
C ASP A 113 1.62 -8.01 -2.70
N ALA A 114 2.31 -7.59 -1.65
CA ALA A 114 2.84 -6.24 -1.52
C ALA A 114 4.35 -6.29 -1.26
N TYR A 115 5.07 -5.30 -1.75
CA TYR A 115 6.53 -5.29 -1.79
C TYR A 115 7.10 -4.06 -1.10
N LEU A 116 8.13 -4.28 -0.29
CA LEU A 116 8.93 -3.21 0.30
C LEU A 116 10.33 -3.19 -0.29
#